data_b36d78e974442db87e44a41feeeb0995
#
_entry.id   b36d78e974442db87e44a41feeeb0995
#
_cell.length_a   1.000
_cell.length_b   1.000
_cell.length_c   1.000
_cell.angle_alpha   90.00
_cell.angle_beta   90.00
_cell.angle_gamma   90.00
#
_symmetry.space_group_name_H-M   'P 1'
#
loop_
_entity.id
_entity.type
_entity.pdbx_description
1 polymer ?
#
loop_
_entity_poly.entity_id
_entity_poly.type
_entity_poly.pdbx_seq_one_letter_code
_entity_poly.pdbx_strand_id
1 'polypeptide(L)'
;MNIQSFILISVLTLFFGAAAAGTDHSHDPVTQQQAEQVATQIVSTMVKQGVIEESWDGTAVQVSEQKVFSGRTEWVVSYRNDAVSDPSKRTLYIFLTLTGDYIAANYTGL
;
A
#
# COMPACT_ATOMS: atom_id res chain seq x y z
N MET A 1 5.74 10.39 18.63
CA MET A 1 5.46 10.24 18.34
C MET A 1 4.93 10.04 17.79
N ASN A 2 4.79 9.75 17.65
CA ASN A 2 4.28 9.52 17.06
C ASN A 2 3.66 9.15 16.49
N ILE A 3 3.45 8.84 16.40
CA ILE A 3 2.91 8.47 15.80
C ILE A 3 2.23 8.36 15.32
N GLN A 4 2.08 8.29 15.36
CA GLN A 4 1.44 8.22 14.87
C GLN A 4 0.88 8.17 14.17
N SER A 5 0.94 8.03 14.15
CA SER A 5 0.41 8.00 13.39
C SER A 5 -0.04 7.83 12.71
N PHE A 6 -0.08 7.56 12.60
CA PHE A 6 -0.51 7.40 11.75
C PHE A 6 -1.06 7.57 11.05
N ILE A 7 -1.21 7.65 10.94
CA ILE A 7 -1.62 7.81 10.28
C ILE A 7 -1.83 8.11 9.42
N LEU A 8 -1.66 7.90 9.04
CA LEU A 8 -1.63 8.07 8.23
C LEU A 8 -2.12 8.34 7.58
N ILE A 9 -2.27 8.16 7.60
CA ILE A 9 -2.60 8.29 6.91
C ILE A 9 -3.15 8.90 6.25
N SER A 10 -3.24 9.15 6.25
CA SER A 10 -3.70 9.74 5.62
C SER A 10 -3.59 10.29 4.82
N VAL A 11 -3.25 10.12 4.66
CA VAL A 11 -3.03 10.55 4.00
C VAL A 11 -3.26 10.70 3.18
N LEU A 12 -3.31 10.22 3.02
CA LEU A 12 -3.41 10.20 2.25
C LEU A 12 -4.10 10.64 1.69
N THR A 13 -4.40 10.71 1.89
CA THR A 13 -4.94 11.08 1.36
C THR A 13 -4.80 11.88 0.70
N LEU A 14 -4.35 11.47 0.66
CA LEU A 14 -4.19 12.05 0.13
C LEU A 14 -4.13 12.55 -0.51
N PHE A 15 -4.08 12.32 -0.67
CA PHE A 15 -4.08 12.67 -1.29
C PHE A 15 -4.46 13.01 -1.84
N PHE A 16 -4.62 12.71 -1.96
CA PHE A 16 -5.01 13.01 -2.55
C PHE A 16 -5.43 13.65 -2.91
N GLY A 17 -5.63 13.68 -2.93
CA GLY A 17 -6.06 14.31 -3.41
C GLY A 17 -6.08 14.94 -3.87
N ALA A 18 -6.12 14.96 -3.99
CA ALA A 18 -6.31 15.55 -4.52
C ALA A 18 -6.45 15.93 -5.15
N ALA A 19 -6.56 15.87 -5.29
CA ALA A 19 -6.92 16.25 -5.89
C ALA A 19 -7.25 16.51 -6.56
N ALA A 20 -7.42 16.51 -6.72
CA ALA A 20 -7.95 16.77 -7.25
C ALA A 20 -8.36 16.85 -7.92
N ALA A 21 -8.46 16.86 -8.05
CA ALA A 21 -8.97 16.92 -8.57
C ALA A 21 -9.49 16.62 -9.09
N GLY A 22 -9.66 16.39 -8.97
CA GLY A 22 -10.19 16.07 -9.38
C GLY A 22 -10.71 15.54 -9.67
N THR A 23 -10.92 15.54 -9.70
CA THR A 23 -11.35 15.02 -9.86
C THR A 23 -11.90 14.35 -10.19
N ASP A 24 -12.05 13.97 -10.30
CA ASP A 24 -12.50 13.22 -10.61
C ASP A 24 -12.43 12.18 -10.88
N HIS A 25 -12.32 11.83 -10.89
CA HIS A 25 -12.26 10.70 -11.33
C HIS A 25 -12.24 9.56 -10.80
N SER A 26 -11.98 9.44 -10.45
CA SER A 26 -11.42 8.52 -9.55
C SER A 26 -12.32 7.46 -9.04
N HIS A 27 -13.37 7.15 -9.73
CA HIS A 27 -14.20 5.98 -9.47
C HIS A 27 -13.93 4.87 -10.47
N ASP A 28 -13.00 5.09 -11.39
CA ASP A 28 -12.63 4.07 -12.36
C ASP A 28 -11.66 3.08 -11.73
N PRO A 29 -11.80 1.79 -12.04
CA PRO A 29 -10.82 0.80 -11.57
C PRO A 29 -9.43 1.13 -12.10
N VAL A 30 -8.43 0.93 -11.25
CA VAL A 30 -7.04 1.12 -11.66
C VAL A 30 -6.54 -0.13 -12.36
N THR A 31 -5.55 0.03 -13.22
CA THR A 31 -4.85 -1.09 -13.82
C THR A 31 -3.92 -1.72 -12.80
N GLN A 32 -3.43 -2.93 -13.12
CA GLN A 32 -2.42 -3.59 -12.28
C GLN A 32 -1.20 -2.70 -12.09
N GLN A 33 -0.72 -2.07 -13.17
CA GLN A 33 0.45 -1.20 -13.07
C GLN A 33 0.18 0.00 -12.17
N GLN A 34 -1.00 0.60 -12.27
CA GLN A 34 -1.37 1.73 -11.42
C GLN A 34 -1.47 1.29 -9.95
N ALA A 35 -2.03 0.10 -9.70
CA ALA A 35 -2.10 -0.45 -8.34
C ALA A 35 -0.70 -0.62 -7.75
N GLU A 36 0.24 -1.13 -8.55
CA GLU A 36 1.63 -1.30 -8.12
C GLU A 36 2.28 0.03 -7.81
N GLN A 37 2.02 1.06 -8.62
CA GLN A 37 2.57 2.39 -8.39
C GLN A 37 2.04 2.99 -7.09
N VAL A 38 0.74 2.88 -6.85
CA VAL A 38 0.13 3.38 -5.63
C VAL A 38 0.70 2.65 -4.41
N ALA A 39 0.76 1.33 -4.47
CA ALA A 39 1.28 0.52 -3.37
C ALA A 39 2.73 0.88 -3.06
N THR A 40 3.55 1.07 -4.08
CA THR A 40 4.97 1.41 -3.90
C THR A 40 5.12 2.78 -3.25
N GLN A 41 4.27 3.75 -3.60
CA GLN A 41 4.27 5.05 -2.92
C GLN A 41 3.88 4.91 -1.46
N ILE A 42 2.93 4.02 -1.16
CA ILE A 42 2.51 3.77 0.22
C ILE A 42 3.69 3.19 1.02
N VAL A 43 4.41 2.22 0.46
CA VAL A 43 5.59 1.64 1.13
C VAL A 43 6.62 2.74 1.42
N SER A 44 6.91 3.59 0.45
CA SER A 44 7.86 4.70 0.64
C SER A 44 7.39 5.64 1.75
N THR A 45 6.10 5.95 1.79
CA THR A 45 5.53 6.81 2.83
C THR A 45 5.66 6.16 4.21
N MET A 46 5.38 4.85 4.30
CA MET A 46 5.50 4.11 5.56
C MET A 46 6.93 4.13 6.08
N VAL A 47 7.92 4.02 5.18
CA VAL A 47 9.33 4.14 5.56
C VAL A 47 9.62 5.54 6.10
N LYS A 48 9.18 6.57 5.40
CA LYS A 48 9.42 7.96 5.82
C LYS A 48 8.78 8.27 7.16
N GLN A 49 7.67 7.64 7.47
CA GLN A 49 6.97 7.84 8.74
C GLN A 49 7.50 6.93 9.85
N GLY A 50 8.47 6.08 9.55
CA GLY A 50 9.05 5.18 10.55
C GLY A 50 8.13 4.02 10.92
N VAL A 51 7.11 3.73 10.12
CA VAL A 51 6.19 2.62 10.36
C VAL A 51 6.85 1.29 10.06
N ILE A 52 7.69 1.26 9.01
CA ILE A 52 8.48 0.09 8.64
C ILE A 52 9.94 0.49 8.45
N GLU A 53 10.83 -0.50 8.45
CA GLU A 53 12.26 -0.27 8.35
C GLU A 53 12.64 0.36 7.02
N GLU A 54 13.72 1.12 7.05
CA GLU A 54 14.24 1.80 5.87
C GLU A 54 14.62 0.83 4.75
N SER A 55 14.98 -0.40 5.10
CA SER A 55 15.34 -1.43 4.12
C SER A 55 14.20 -1.77 3.15
N TRP A 56 12.96 -1.40 3.48
CA TRP A 56 11.83 -1.60 2.58
C TRP A 56 11.78 -0.61 1.42
N ASP A 57 12.46 0.54 1.58
CA ASP A 57 12.44 1.56 0.55
C ASP A 57 13.15 1.04 -0.69
N GLY A 58 12.49 1.16 -1.84
CA GLY A 58 13.05 0.70 -3.10
C GLY A 58 12.92 -0.79 -3.38
N THR A 59 12.25 -1.56 -2.51
CA THR A 59 11.99 -2.97 -2.82
C THR A 59 11.06 -3.07 -4.02
N ALA A 60 11.32 -4.08 -4.87
CA ALA A 60 10.49 -4.31 -6.04
C ALA A 60 9.21 -5.04 -5.67
N VAL A 61 8.15 -4.81 -6.45
CA VAL A 61 6.92 -5.57 -6.33
C VAL A 61 7.24 -7.04 -6.62
N GLN A 62 6.76 -7.93 -5.75
CA GLN A 62 6.90 -9.37 -5.93
C GLN A 62 5.71 -9.94 -6.71
N VAL A 63 4.51 -9.67 -6.22
CA VAL A 63 3.26 -10.13 -6.82
C VAL A 63 2.22 -9.03 -6.70
N SER A 64 1.40 -8.87 -7.72
CA SER A 64 0.20 -8.04 -7.63
C SER A 64 -0.95 -8.83 -8.23
N GLU A 65 -2.04 -8.96 -7.49
CA GLU A 65 -3.18 -9.75 -7.90
C GLU A 65 -4.45 -9.24 -7.25
N GLN A 66 -5.59 -9.58 -7.86
CA GLN A 66 -6.87 -9.29 -7.26
C GLN A 66 -7.31 -10.50 -6.43
N LYS A 67 -7.84 -10.23 -5.23
CA LYS A 67 -8.38 -11.27 -4.35
C LYS A 67 -9.71 -10.82 -3.79
N VAL A 68 -10.54 -11.80 -3.44
CA VAL A 68 -11.85 -11.53 -2.86
C VAL A 68 -11.78 -11.77 -1.36
N PHE A 69 -12.16 -10.75 -0.58
CA PHE A 69 -12.25 -10.83 0.87
C PHE A 69 -13.67 -10.45 1.28
N SER A 70 -14.41 -11.39 1.87
CA SER A 70 -15.79 -11.14 2.35
C SER A 70 -16.66 -10.53 1.24
N GLY A 71 -16.56 -11.09 0.05
CA GLY A 71 -17.37 -10.64 -1.10
C GLY A 71 -16.88 -9.39 -1.79
N ARG A 72 -15.77 -8.80 -1.34
CA ARG A 72 -15.22 -7.57 -1.94
C ARG A 72 -13.88 -7.88 -2.57
N THR A 73 -13.72 -7.46 -3.83
CA THR A 73 -12.48 -7.66 -4.57
C THR A 73 -11.52 -6.51 -4.27
N GLU A 74 -10.26 -6.88 -3.99
CA GLU A 74 -9.20 -5.91 -3.66
C GLU A 74 -7.94 -6.25 -4.44
N TRP A 75 -7.11 -5.23 -4.70
CA TRP A 75 -5.75 -5.43 -5.14
C TRP A 75 -4.88 -5.77 -3.95
N VAL A 76 -4.06 -6.81 -4.09
CA VAL A 76 -3.06 -7.19 -3.09
C VAL A 76 -1.70 -7.11 -3.76
N VAL A 77 -0.86 -6.20 -3.31
CA VAL A 77 0.49 -5.99 -3.85
C VAL A 77 1.48 -6.38 -2.77
N SER A 78 2.37 -7.33 -3.08
CA SER A 78 3.32 -7.81 -2.08
C SER A 78 4.75 -7.46 -2.46
N TYR A 79 5.57 -7.33 -1.41
CA TYR A 79 6.99 -6.98 -1.50
C TYR A 79 7.75 -7.95 -0.62
N ARG A 80 8.93 -8.39 -1.08
CA ARG A 80 9.79 -9.29 -0.30
C ARG A 80 11.07 -8.56 0.08
N ASN A 81 11.43 -8.68 1.37
CA ASN A 81 12.65 -8.05 1.89
C ASN A 81 13.38 -9.04 2.80
N ASP A 82 14.42 -9.67 2.25
CA ASP A 82 15.19 -10.67 2.99
C ASP A 82 16.14 -10.04 4.01
N ALA A 83 16.28 -8.72 4.02
CA ALA A 83 17.09 -8.03 5.02
C ALA A 83 16.40 -7.96 6.38
N VAL A 84 15.07 -8.23 6.42
CA VAL A 84 14.33 -8.24 7.68
C VAL A 84 14.74 -9.49 8.45
N SER A 85 15.12 -9.30 9.74
CA SER A 85 15.63 -10.42 10.55
C SER A 85 14.53 -11.41 10.94
N ASP A 86 13.31 -10.95 11.15
CA ASP A 86 12.19 -11.82 11.51
C ASP A 86 11.60 -12.45 10.24
N PRO A 87 11.75 -13.80 10.06
CA PRO A 87 11.26 -14.44 8.85
C PRO A 87 9.76 -14.24 8.60
N SER A 88 8.96 -14.04 9.66
CA SER A 88 7.52 -13.88 9.52
C SER A 88 7.13 -12.49 9.01
N LYS A 89 8.10 -11.57 8.89
CA LYS A 89 7.86 -10.20 8.46
C LYS A 89 8.63 -9.84 7.19
N ARG A 90 9.02 -10.83 6.41
CA ARG A 90 9.79 -10.61 5.19
C ARG A 90 8.94 -10.36 3.95
N THR A 91 7.64 -10.58 4.03
CA THR A 91 6.72 -10.26 2.95
C THR A 91 5.71 -9.24 3.47
N LEU A 92 5.66 -8.09 2.81
CA LEU A 92 4.73 -7.01 3.14
C LEU A 92 3.64 -6.99 2.09
N TYR A 93 2.38 -6.95 2.54
CA TYR A 93 1.22 -6.91 1.67
C TYR A 93 0.51 -5.57 1.82
N ILE A 94 0.26 -4.92 0.69
CA ILE A 94 -0.51 -3.68 0.63
C ILE A 94 -1.84 -3.99 -0.02
N PHE A 95 -2.94 -3.64 0.65
CA PHE A 95 -4.30 -3.91 0.18
C PHE A 95 -4.92 -2.61 -0.29
N LEU A 96 -5.44 -2.61 -1.51
CA LEU A 96 -6.08 -1.44 -2.13
C LEU A 96 -7.46 -1.82 -2.62
N THR A 97 -8.36 -0.83 -2.66
CA THR A 97 -9.62 -1.00 -3.38
C THR A 97 -9.33 -1.12 -4.88
N LEU A 98 -10.33 -1.52 -5.65
CA LEU A 98 -10.18 -1.57 -7.12
C LEU A 98 -9.97 -0.19 -7.73
N THR A 99 -10.31 0.88 -7.02
CA THR A 99 -10.06 2.25 -7.47
C THR A 99 -8.74 2.81 -6.95
N GLY A 100 -7.93 1.98 -6.27
CA GLY A 100 -6.58 2.37 -5.88
C GLY A 100 -6.47 3.04 -4.51
N ASP A 101 -7.49 2.94 -3.68
CA ASP A 101 -7.45 3.54 -2.35
C ASP A 101 -6.88 2.56 -1.33
N TYR A 102 -6.08 3.07 -0.40
CA TYR A 102 -5.46 2.26 0.64
C TYR A 102 -6.51 1.66 1.58
N ILE A 103 -6.38 0.36 1.87
CA ILE A 103 -7.22 -0.32 2.84
C ILE A 103 -6.39 -0.70 4.07
N ALA A 104 -5.31 -1.43 3.87
CA ALA A 104 -4.53 -1.99 4.98
C ALA A 104 -3.17 -2.45 4.49
N ALA A 105 -2.28 -2.70 5.45
CA ALA A 105 -0.98 -3.32 5.19
C ALA A 105 -0.70 -4.30 6.31
N ASN A 106 -0.16 -5.45 5.97
CA ASN A 106 0.25 -6.44 6.97
C ASN A 106 1.30 -7.37 6.38
N TYR A 107 1.76 -8.32 7.21
CA TYR A 107 2.78 -9.28 6.81
C TYR A 107 2.19 -10.67 6.54
N THR A 108 0.88 -10.85 6.62
CA THR A 108 0.25 -12.16 6.48
C THR A 108 -0.49 -12.34 5.16
N GLY A 109 -0.91 -11.25 4.53
CA GLY A 109 -1.69 -11.32 3.30
C GLY A 109 -3.16 -11.65 3.51
N LEU A 110 -3.65 -11.53 4.72
CA LEU A 110 -5.04 -11.89 5.04
C LEU A 110 -5.89 -10.70 5.43
#